data_5dce1854fdb317f6d67926abeb4c736c
#
_entry.id   5dce1854fdb317f6d67926abeb4c736c
#
_cell.length_a   1.000
_cell.length_b   1.000
_cell.length_c   1.000
_cell.angle_alpha   90.00
_cell.angle_beta   90.00
_cell.angle_gamma   90.00
#
_symmetry.space_group_name_H-M   'P 1'
#
loop_
_entity.id
_entity.type
_entity.pdbx_description
1 polymer ?
#
loop_
_entity_poly.entity_id
_entity_poly.type
_entity_poly.pdbx_seq_one_letter_code
_entity_poly.pdbx_strand_id
1 'polypeptide(L)'
;MPKSSSRGADSGLRELPARRIVAAIGDAAARWTDADYPPRVRATAAIVQRTGYTEPVVDYALDRLFGEVTSASLTAAIEGEIGSLRALDGFVARDGRPDAFARGIDGVAIVASDTTIGVALPAVVFALCAKCDVDVRDRSDALLAAFADTLTQERPELGAAVRVHAGIAPEHPRWRAALRDAGVVVAFGGDDALRALRSEAAPDARFVGFGHRTSATYVARESLENDAHARSLAAGTAVDALLYDGDGCLSSHVVFVERGGDVSFERFSHLLEEACAAVAVEFPRGSSAPAGAVLAYRDGARFRAAQGAGGVAWGEGGSYLLVIEPPRHEAPPLLARCLAVYGVDGVEEFTDFVASHAVPLEAVAVADPAAFPDIVAAIAASGAARVARIGALQSPLLAAEHGGVGRITPFVRWVTRDA
;
A
#
# COMPACT_ATOMS: atom_id res chain seq x y z
N MET A 1 2.32 36.47 12.87
CA MET A 1 3.77 36.51 13.01
C MET A 1 4.37 35.53 12.01
N PRO A 2 5.34 35.91 11.16
CA PRO A 2 5.98 34.90 10.29
C PRO A 2 6.66 33.86 11.17
N LYS A 3 6.38 32.57 10.93
CA LYS A 3 7.06 31.46 11.59
C LYS A 3 8.55 31.58 11.30
N SER A 4 9.38 31.76 12.32
CA SER A 4 10.84 31.70 12.23
C SER A 4 11.17 30.27 11.75
N SER A 5 11.54 30.13 10.47
CA SER A 5 11.89 28.82 9.91
C SER A 5 13.26 28.43 10.49
N SER A 6 13.25 27.41 11.36
CA SER A 6 14.44 26.64 11.74
C SER A 6 14.93 25.73 10.60
N ARG A 7 14.34 25.86 9.41
CA ARG A 7 14.69 25.09 8.23
C ARG A 7 16.04 25.54 7.70
N GLY A 8 16.89 24.57 7.35
CA GLY A 8 18.15 24.77 6.66
C GLY A 8 17.99 25.57 5.36
N ALA A 9 19.11 25.85 4.69
CA ALA A 9 19.14 26.57 3.42
C ALA A 9 18.07 26.03 2.44
N ASP A 10 17.44 26.93 1.67
CA ASP A 10 16.51 26.62 0.61
C ASP A 10 17.11 25.54 -0.31
N SER A 11 16.43 24.43 -0.51
CA SER A 11 16.91 23.33 -1.35
C SER A 11 17.05 23.72 -2.84
N GLY A 12 16.48 24.86 -3.26
CA GLY A 12 16.41 25.28 -4.65
C GLY A 12 15.39 24.48 -5.48
N LEU A 13 14.71 23.50 -4.87
CA LEU A 13 13.74 22.62 -5.57
C LEU A 13 12.59 23.40 -6.21
N ARG A 14 12.17 24.51 -5.60
CA ARG A 14 11.07 25.36 -6.10
C ARG A 14 11.39 26.08 -7.40
N GLU A 15 12.67 26.28 -7.69
CA GLU A 15 13.15 26.91 -8.91
C GLU A 15 13.18 25.96 -10.11
N LEU A 16 13.20 24.66 -9.84
CA LEU A 16 13.22 23.65 -10.89
C LEU A 16 11.85 23.52 -11.56
N PRO A 17 11.78 23.46 -12.90
CA PRO A 17 10.55 23.09 -13.59
C PRO A 17 10.08 21.69 -13.17
N ALA A 18 8.78 21.51 -12.93
CA ALA A 18 8.20 20.25 -12.48
C ALA A 18 8.57 19.08 -13.41
N ARG A 19 8.60 19.28 -14.72
CA ARG A 19 9.04 18.28 -15.70
C ARG A 19 10.45 17.75 -15.46
N ARG A 20 11.37 18.62 -14.95
CA ARG A 20 12.75 18.20 -14.65
C ARG A 20 12.83 17.41 -13.35
N ILE A 21 11.98 17.74 -12.39
CA ILE A 21 11.85 16.99 -11.13
C ILE A 21 11.33 15.58 -11.45
N VAL A 22 10.23 15.48 -12.20
CA VAL A 22 9.62 14.20 -12.59
C VAL A 22 10.61 13.34 -13.39
N ALA A 23 11.34 13.93 -14.34
CA ALA A 23 12.35 13.21 -15.12
C ALA A 23 13.46 12.65 -14.22
N ALA A 24 14.05 13.49 -13.36
CA ALA A 24 15.14 13.07 -12.48
C ALA A 24 14.72 12.00 -11.45
N ILE A 25 13.48 12.07 -10.95
CA ILE A 25 12.95 11.02 -10.06
C ILE A 25 12.77 9.71 -10.83
N GLY A 26 12.25 9.76 -12.07
CA GLY A 26 12.12 8.59 -12.94
C GLY A 26 13.48 7.95 -13.26
N ASP A 27 14.49 8.78 -13.58
CA ASP A 27 15.86 8.32 -13.86
C ASP A 27 16.50 7.68 -12.61
N ALA A 28 16.32 8.29 -11.44
CA ALA A 28 16.76 7.72 -10.16
C ALA A 28 16.10 6.36 -9.89
N ALA A 29 14.77 6.27 -10.08
CA ALA A 29 14.02 5.03 -9.86
C ALA A 29 14.42 3.92 -10.84
N ALA A 30 14.68 4.26 -12.10
CA ALA A 30 15.14 3.31 -13.11
C ALA A 30 16.44 2.59 -12.74
N ARG A 31 17.34 3.25 -11.99
CA ARG A 31 18.57 2.58 -11.48
C ARG A 31 18.25 1.50 -10.46
N TRP A 32 17.15 1.64 -9.73
CA TRP A 32 16.71 0.67 -8.71
C TRP A 32 15.97 -0.54 -9.27
N THR A 33 15.63 -0.54 -10.56
CA THR A 33 15.12 -1.74 -11.23
C THR A 33 16.24 -2.71 -11.65
N ASP A 34 17.50 -2.27 -11.63
CA ASP A 34 18.66 -3.14 -11.83
C ASP A 34 18.98 -3.87 -10.51
N ALA A 35 18.87 -5.21 -10.53
CA ALA A 35 19.14 -6.05 -9.37
C ALA A 35 20.59 -5.95 -8.87
N ASP A 36 21.53 -5.64 -9.77
CA ASP A 36 22.96 -5.51 -9.46
C ASP A 36 23.35 -4.09 -9.02
N TYR A 37 22.42 -3.15 -8.98
CA TYR A 37 22.69 -1.79 -8.53
C TYR A 37 23.16 -1.77 -7.06
N PRO A 38 24.41 -1.32 -6.77
CA PRO A 38 24.98 -1.50 -5.44
C PRO A 38 24.18 -0.90 -4.28
N PRO A 39 23.49 0.27 -4.40
CA PRO A 39 22.59 0.74 -3.36
C PRO A 39 21.40 -0.18 -3.11
N ARG A 40 20.81 -0.77 -4.17
CA ARG A 40 19.71 -1.73 -4.08
C ARG A 40 20.17 -3.00 -3.36
N VAL A 41 21.30 -3.58 -3.76
CA VAL A 41 21.86 -4.80 -3.12
C VAL A 41 22.03 -4.59 -1.61
N ARG A 42 22.60 -3.43 -1.20
CA ARG A 42 22.75 -3.13 0.22
C ARG A 42 21.40 -2.93 0.94
N ALA A 43 20.45 -2.27 0.29
CA ALA A 43 19.11 -2.05 0.84
C ALA A 43 18.36 -3.39 1.01
N THR A 44 18.39 -4.28 0.00
CA THR A 44 17.82 -5.64 0.06
C THR A 44 18.36 -6.39 1.29
N ALA A 45 19.68 -6.44 1.46
CA ALA A 45 20.30 -7.13 2.61
C ALA A 45 19.85 -6.52 3.97
N ALA A 46 19.78 -5.20 4.07
CA ALA A 46 19.33 -4.51 5.28
C ALA A 46 17.84 -4.77 5.58
N ILE A 47 16.99 -4.76 4.55
CA ILE A 47 15.55 -5.04 4.70
C ILE A 47 15.34 -6.48 5.15
N VAL A 48 15.99 -7.48 4.51
CA VAL A 48 15.93 -8.90 4.89
C VAL A 48 16.31 -9.06 6.37
N GLN A 49 17.43 -8.47 6.78
CA GLN A 49 17.90 -8.57 8.17
C GLN A 49 16.90 -7.97 9.16
N ARG A 50 16.27 -6.86 8.81
CA ARG A 50 15.36 -6.14 9.71
C ARG A 50 13.97 -6.74 9.78
N THR A 51 13.39 -7.05 8.61
CA THR A 51 12.00 -7.49 8.52
C THR A 51 11.84 -8.99 8.74
N GLY A 52 12.90 -9.76 8.49
CA GLY A 52 12.83 -11.22 8.43
C GLY A 52 12.18 -11.76 7.15
N TYR A 53 11.74 -10.90 6.22
CA TYR A 53 11.30 -11.36 4.90
C TYR A 53 12.45 -12.02 4.15
N THR A 54 12.12 -12.95 3.27
CA THR A 54 13.11 -13.59 2.40
C THR A 54 13.50 -12.67 1.24
N GLU A 55 14.69 -12.89 0.70
CA GLU A 55 15.22 -12.10 -0.42
C GLU A 55 14.25 -12.04 -1.62
N PRO A 56 13.61 -13.14 -2.08
CA PRO A 56 12.63 -13.09 -3.17
C PRO A 56 11.45 -12.14 -2.90
N VAL A 57 10.98 -12.06 -1.64
CA VAL A 57 9.90 -11.14 -1.26
C VAL A 57 10.38 -9.68 -1.33
N VAL A 58 11.61 -9.41 -0.87
CA VAL A 58 12.18 -8.06 -0.90
C VAL A 58 12.44 -7.62 -2.33
N ASP A 59 13.01 -8.48 -3.16
CA ASP A 59 13.29 -8.17 -4.56
C ASP A 59 12.00 -7.91 -5.34
N TYR A 60 10.98 -8.73 -5.14
CA TYR A 60 9.66 -8.50 -5.73
C TYR A 60 9.10 -7.12 -5.31
N ALA A 61 9.22 -6.78 -4.02
CA ALA A 61 8.75 -5.48 -3.52
C ALA A 61 9.48 -4.31 -4.17
N LEU A 62 10.81 -4.38 -4.29
CA LEU A 62 11.61 -3.32 -4.90
C LEU A 62 11.35 -3.19 -6.40
N ASP A 63 11.23 -4.31 -7.11
CA ASP A 63 10.90 -4.32 -8.54
C ASP A 63 9.55 -3.63 -8.80
N ARG A 64 8.53 -3.96 -8.01
CA ARG A 64 7.20 -3.34 -8.13
C ARG A 64 7.23 -1.87 -7.76
N LEU A 65 7.88 -1.54 -6.65
CA LEU A 65 7.94 -0.18 -6.13
C LEU A 65 8.62 0.77 -7.12
N PHE A 66 9.79 0.41 -7.62
CA PHE A 66 10.57 1.26 -8.52
C PHE A 66 10.14 1.16 -9.98
N GLY A 67 9.62 0.00 -10.40
CA GLY A 67 9.07 -0.18 -11.75
C GLY A 67 7.87 0.72 -12.06
N GLU A 68 7.09 1.07 -11.03
CA GLU A 68 5.95 1.99 -11.16
C GLU A 68 6.39 3.47 -11.17
N VAL A 69 7.57 3.83 -10.63
CA VAL A 69 8.04 5.21 -10.52
C VAL A 69 8.78 5.63 -11.81
N THR A 70 8.01 5.86 -12.87
CA THR A 70 8.53 6.36 -14.15
C THR A 70 8.09 7.80 -14.39
N SER A 71 8.80 8.54 -15.25
CA SER A 71 8.39 9.89 -15.65
C SER A 71 6.99 9.91 -16.25
N ALA A 72 6.60 8.86 -16.98
CA ALA A 72 5.30 8.75 -17.62
C ALA A 72 4.18 8.53 -16.57
N SER A 73 4.35 7.56 -15.67
CA SER A 73 3.36 7.27 -14.62
C SER A 73 3.23 8.42 -13.62
N LEU A 74 4.34 9.08 -13.25
CA LEU A 74 4.31 10.28 -12.41
C LEU A 74 3.55 11.42 -13.07
N THR A 75 3.83 11.69 -14.35
CA THR A 75 3.12 12.74 -15.11
C THR A 75 1.63 12.43 -15.18
N ALA A 76 1.28 11.19 -15.57
CA ALA A 76 -0.12 10.76 -15.66
C ALA A 76 -0.86 10.88 -14.33
N ALA A 77 -0.24 10.46 -13.22
CA ALA A 77 -0.82 10.56 -11.89
C ALA A 77 -1.05 12.03 -11.48
N ILE A 78 -0.06 12.89 -11.71
CA ILE A 78 -0.15 14.31 -11.37
C ILE A 78 -1.21 15.00 -12.22
N GLU A 79 -1.19 14.79 -13.55
CA GLU A 79 -2.15 15.43 -14.45
C GLU A 79 -3.58 14.91 -14.25
N GLY A 80 -3.74 13.64 -13.85
CA GLY A 80 -5.03 13.09 -13.48
C GLY A 80 -5.68 13.81 -12.29
N GLU A 81 -4.88 14.25 -11.31
CA GLU A 81 -5.41 14.94 -10.12
C GLU A 81 -5.49 16.47 -10.27
N ILE A 82 -4.51 17.10 -10.89
CA ILE A 82 -4.42 18.58 -10.94
C ILE A 82 -4.55 19.16 -12.37
N GLY A 83 -4.82 18.32 -13.36
CA GLY A 83 -5.13 18.70 -14.73
C GLY A 83 -3.90 18.99 -15.61
N SER A 84 -2.81 19.50 -15.05
CA SER A 84 -1.59 19.78 -15.78
C SER A 84 -0.37 19.83 -14.88
N LEU A 85 0.72 19.18 -15.28
CA LEU A 85 2.01 19.27 -14.61
C LEU A 85 2.52 20.72 -14.50
N ARG A 86 2.18 21.56 -15.50
CA ARG A 86 2.56 22.99 -15.52
C ARG A 86 1.90 23.79 -14.38
N ALA A 87 0.80 23.30 -13.81
CA ALA A 87 0.17 23.94 -12.65
C ALA A 87 1.08 23.97 -11.42
N LEU A 88 2.13 23.13 -11.36
CA LEU A 88 3.16 23.16 -10.31
C LEU A 88 4.24 24.23 -10.55
N ASP A 89 4.28 24.84 -11.71
CA ASP A 89 5.27 25.86 -12.09
C ASP A 89 4.68 27.29 -12.07
N GLY A 90 3.34 27.41 -12.13
CA GLY A 90 2.68 28.70 -12.16
C GLY A 90 1.20 28.60 -12.48
N PHE A 91 0.58 29.74 -12.78
CA PHE A 91 -0.83 29.80 -13.15
C PHE A 91 -1.07 29.16 -14.52
N VAL A 92 -2.06 28.31 -14.57
CA VAL A 92 -2.58 27.67 -15.80
C VAL A 92 -4.07 27.96 -15.96
N ALA A 93 -4.49 28.12 -17.21
CA ALA A 93 -5.90 28.25 -17.54
C ALA A 93 -6.64 26.94 -17.24
N ARG A 94 -7.89 27.07 -16.76
CA ARG A 94 -8.78 25.94 -16.50
C ARG A 94 -10.15 26.23 -17.12
N ASP A 95 -10.68 25.25 -17.83
CA ASP A 95 -11.97 25.40 -18.50
C ASP A 95 -13.09 25.74 -17.51
N GLY A 96 -13.76 26.90 -17.73
CA GLY A 96 -14.86 27.37 -16.92
C GLY A 96 -14.55 27.74 -15.47
N ARG A 97 -13.25 27.91 -15.12
CA ARG A 97 -12.79 28.27 -13.77
C ARG A 97 -11.68 29.34 -13.84
N PRO A 98 -11.44 30.10 -12.76
CA PRO A 98 -10.28 30.98 -12.68
C PRO A 98 -8.97 30.22 -12.90
N ASP A 99 -7.98 30.91 -13.45
CA ASP A 99 -6.62 30.39 -13.55
C ASP A 99 -6.12 29.94 -12.18
N ALA A 100 -5.33 28.86 -12.13
CA ALA A 100 -4.85 28.37 -10.85
C ALA A 100 -3.40 27.90 -10.89
N PHE A 101 -2.74 28.06 -9.76
CA PHE A 101 -1.41 27.56 -9.47
C PHE A 101 -1.50 26.54 -8.32
N ALA A 102 -1.02 25.32 -8.55
CA ALA A 102 -0.91 24.28 -7.52
C ALA A 102 0.43 24.45 -6.79
N ARG A 103 0.49 25.41 -5.86
CA ARG A 103 1.71 25.69 -5.11
C ARG A 103 1.98 24.62 -4.06
N GLY A 104 3.20 24.08 -4.02
CA GLY A 104 3.64 23.15 -2.98
C GLY A 104 3.56 23.75 -1.58
N ILE A 105 3.13 22.95 -0.61
CA ILE A 105 3.02 23.33 0.80
C ILE A 105 4.43 23.38 1.43
N ASP A 106 4.63 24.30 2.38
CA ASP A 106 5.91 24.47 3.04
C ASP A 106 6.15 23.35 4.07
N GLY A 107 6.96 22.34 3.66
CA GLY A 107 7.40 21.22 4.47
C GLY A 107 6.37 20.12 4.68
N VAL A 108 6.86 18.92 4.52
CA VAL A 108 6.13 17.67 4.70
C VAL A 108 6.86 16.82 5.72
N ALA A 109 6.15 16.32 6.74
CA ALA A 109 6.66 15.30 7.65
C ALA A 109 6.00 13.96 7.33
N ILE A 110 6.80 12.93 7.12
CA ILE A 110 6.32 11.59 6.79
C ILE A 110 6.78 10.62 7.87
N VAL A 111 5.87 9.82 8.40
CA VAL A 111 6.16 8.70 9.32
C VAL A 111 5.95 7.40 8.59
N ALA A 112 7.04 6.69 8.28
CA ALA A 112 7.00 5.38 7.66
C ALA A 112 6.54 4.29 8.64
N SER A 113 5.86 3.26 8.12
CA SER A 113 5.55 2.03 8.85
C SER A 113 6.69 1.02 8.67
N ASP A 114 6.84 0.13 9.66
CA ASP A 114 7.85 -0.93 9.62
C ASP A 114 7.36 -2.21 8.93
N THR A 115 6.06 -2.34 8.71
CA THR A 115 5.44 -3.59 8.22
C THR A 115 5.45 -3.70 6.69
N THR A 116 5.57 -2.59 5.97
CA THR A 116 5.49 -2.59 4.51
C THR A 116 6.75 -1.97 3.92
N ILE A 117 7.43 -2.70 3.04
CA ILE A 117 8.66 -2.25 2.37
C ILE A 117 8.34 -1.01 1.53
N GLY A 118 9.04 0.10 1.79
CA GLY A 118 8.97 1.31 0.97
C GLY A 118 7.62 2.03 0.97
N VAL A 119 6.72 1.78 1.93
CA VAL A 119 5.37 2.39 1.97
C VAL A 119 5.39 3.92 1.91
N ALA A 120 6.41 4.56 2.44
CA ALA A 120 6.56 6.01 2.42
C ALA A 120 7.12 6.57 1.11
N LEU A 121 7.73 5.73 0.25
CA LEU A 121 8.39 6.19 -0.98
C LEU A 121 7.46 6.97 -1.92
N PRO A 122 6.23 6.51 -2.22
CA PRO A 122 5.31 7.29 -3.05
C PRO A 122 5.01 8.67 -2.46
N ALA A 123 4.81 8.77 -1.14
CA ALA A 123 4.55 10.06 -0.48
C ALA A 123 5.77 11.00 -0.59
N VAL A 124 7.00 10.49 -0.43
CA VAL A 124 8.24 11.26 -0.66
C VAL A 124 8.30 11.76 -2.09
N VAL A 125 8.09 10.87 -3.06
CA VAL A 125 8.16 11.19 -4.49
C VAL A 125 7.15 12.26 -4.89
N PHE A 126 5.87 12.12 -4.49
CA PHE A 126 4.86 13.11 -4.83
C PHE A 126 5.05 14.45 -4.09
N ALA A 127 5.55 14.43 -2.85
CA ALA A 127 5.91 15.66 -2.15
C ALA A 127 7.04 16.40 -2.87
N LEU A 128 8.07 15.70 -3.37
CA LEU A 128 9.14 16.28 -4.19
C LEU A 128 8.59 16.82 -5.52
N CYS A 129 7.71 16.08 -6.20
CA CYS A 129 7.03 16.55 -7.42
C CYS A 129 6.25 17.86 -7.16
N ALA A 130 5.62 17.97 -5.99
CA ALA A 130 4.94 19.19 -5.53
C ALA A 130 5.90 20.28 -5.06
N LYS A 131 7.22 20.08 -5.18
CA LYS A 131 8.29 21.02 -4.76
C LYS A 131 8.30 21.31 -3.26
N CYS A 132 8.00 20.28 -2.45
CA CYS A 132 8.04 20.36 -1.00
C CYS A 132 9.36 19.84 -0.45
N ASP A 133 9.87 20.47 0.61
CA ASP A 133 10.91 19.86 1.46
C ASP A 133 10.29 18.78 2.34
N VAL A 134 10.97 17.64 2.46
CA VAL A 134 10.46 16.42 3.12
C VAL A 134 11.37 16.04 4.28
N ASP A 135 10.79 15.90 5.46
CA ASP A 135 11.36 15.22 6.61
C ASP A 135 10.69 13.85 6.74
N VAL A 136 11.40 12.75 6.55
CA VAL A 136 10.86 11.41 6.70
C VAL A 136 11.51 10.71 7.88
N ARG A 137 10.66 10.28 8.82
CA ARG A 137 11.09 9.41 9.91
C ARG A 137 10.89 7.97 9.48
N ASP A 138 12.02 7.31 9.26
CA ASP A 138 12.10 5.92 8.94
C ASP A 138 12.74 5.19 10.12
N ARG A 139 12.10 4.10 10.58
CA ARG A 139 12.60 3.41 11.77
C ARG A 139 13.92 2.70 11.53
N SER A 140 14.17 2.21 10.33
CA SER A 140 15.35 1.36 10.20
C SER A 140 15.72 0.89 8.80
N ASP A 141 14.91 1.13 7.75
CA ASP A 141 15.38 0.63 6.48
C ASP A 141 16.28 1.65 5.78
N ALA A 142 17.39 1.18 5.28
CA ALA A 142 18.32 1.99 4.54
C ALA A 142 17.77 2.43 3.17
N LEU A 143 16.55 2.01 2.79
CA LEU A 143 15.97 2.23 1.47
C LEU A 143 15.79 3.71 1.16
N LEU A 144 15.09 4.44 2.04
CA LEU A 144 14.81 5.86 1.81
C LEU A 144 16.07 6.70 1.84
N ALA A 145 17.03 6.38 2.72
CA ALA A 145 18.31 7.07 2.76
C ALA A 145 19.13 6.81 1.49
N ALA A 146 19.23 5.55 1.05
CA ALA A 146 19.96 5.20 -0.17
C ALA A 146 19.27 5.75 -1.43
N PHE A 147 17.95 5.84 -1.44
CA PHE A 147 17.23 6.47 -2.54
C PHE A 147 17.44 7.98 -2.56
N ALA A 148 17.49 8.66 -1.40
CA ALA A 148 17.82 10.08 -1.29
C ALA A 148 19.24 10.37 -1.82
N ASP A 149 20.20 9.47 -1.55
CA ASP A 149 21.55 9.56 -2.14
C ASP A 149 21.51 9.41 -3.66
N THR A 150 20.67 8.51 -4.19
CA THR A 150 20.49 8.37 -5.64
C THR A 150 19.86 9.63 -6.25
N LEU A 151 18.85 10.22 -5.60
CA LEU A 151 18.26 11.49 -6.01
C LEU A 151 19.29 12.63 -6.01
N THR A 152 20.20 12.65 -5.03
CA THR A 152 21.30 13.64 -4.97
C THR A 152 22.23 13.53 -6.18
N GLN A 153 22.52 12.31 -6.63
CA GLN A 153 23.36 12.07 -7.81
C GLN A 153 22.68 12.52 -9.11
N GLU A 154 21.37 12.38 -9.20
CA GLU A 154 20.60 12.86 -10.37
C GLU A 154 20.43 14.39 -10.34
N ARG A 155 20.07 14.94 -9.17
CA ARG A 155 19.87 16.38 -8.94
C ARG A 155 20.16 16.71 -7.47
N PRO A 156 21.20 17.51 -7.17
CA PRO A 156 21.52 17.91 -5.81
C PRO A 156 20.35 18.57 -5.07
N GLU A 157 19.50 19.31 -5.80
CA GLU A 157 18.33 19.99 -5.23
C GLU A 157 17.28 18.99 -4.69
N LEU A 158 17.12 17.82 -5.35
CA LEU A 158 16.23 16.76 -4.88
C LEU A 158 16.73 16.14 -3.58
N GLY A 159 18.03 15.81 -3.53
CA GLY A 159 18.62 15.28 -2.31
C GLY A 159 18.61 16.27 -1.15
N ALA A 160 18.88 17.56 -1.42
CA ALA A 160 18.81 18.62 -0.40
C ALA A 160 17.39 18.81 0.16
N ALA A 161 16.35 18.47 -0.62
CA ALA A 161 14.96 18.55 -0.20
C ALA A 161 14.50 17.38 0.68
N VAL A 162 15.29 16.30 0.80
CA VAL A 162 14.93 15.12 1.59
C VAL A 162 15.83 14.96 2.80
N ARG A 163 15.25 14.94 3.98
CA ARG A 163 15.95 14.65 5.25
C ARG A 163 15.40 13.35 5.84
N VAL A 164 16.22 12.32 5.83
CA VAL A 164 15.87 11.01 6.40
C VAL A 164 16.32 10.96 7.85
N HIS A 165 15.37 10.80 8.75
CA HIS A 165 15.58 10.63 10.18
C HIS A 165 15.52 9.14 10.52
N ALA A 166 16.58 8.40 10.17
CA ALA A 166 16.67 6.96 10.39
C ALA A 166 16.95 6.63 11.85
N GLY A 167 16.22 5.65 12.40
CA GLY A 167 16.46 5.09 13.74
C GLY A 167 16.28 6.02 14.93
N ILE A 168 15.75 7.24 14.73
CA ILE A 168 15.54 8.17 15.86
C ILE A 168 14.21 7.89 16.57
N ALA A 169 14.22 8.11 17.90
CA ALA A 169 13.00 7.99 18.71
C ALA A 169 11.94 9.05 18.32
N PRO A 170 10.63 8.77 18.50
CA PRO A 170 9.57 9.74 18.25
C PRO A 170 9.77 11.07 18.99
N GLU A 171 10.33 11.00 20.21
CA GLU A 171 10.56 12.14 21.11
C GLU A 171 11.78 12.97 20.75
N HIS A 172 12.58 12.53 19.76
CA HIS A 172 13.82 13.21 19.39
C HIS A 172 13.55 14.69 18.98
N PRO A 173 14.28 15.68 19.55
CA PRO A 173 13.95 17.10 19.35
C PRO A 173 13.93 17.54 17.88
N ARG A 174 14.83 17.01 17.05
CA ARG A 174 14.88 17.32 15.60
C ARG A 174 13.61 16.85 14.90
N TRP A 175 13.13 15.64 15.20
CA TRP A 175 11.90 15.10 14.61
C TRP A 175 10.67 15.90 15.08
N ARG A 176 10.57 16.17 16.39
CA ARG A 176 9.46 16.99 16.91
C ARG A 176 9.43 18.40 16.33
N ALA A 177 10.60 18.99 16.04
CA ALA A 177 10.66 20.27 15.35
C ALA A 177 10.14 20.14 13.91
N ALA A 178 10.60 19.14 13.16
CA ALA A 178 10.13 18.87 11.80
C ALA A 178 8.60 18.66 11.76
N LEU A 179 8.06 17.88 12.69
CA LEU A 179 6.62 17.59 12.79
C LEU A 179 5.79 18.85 13.09
N ARG A 180 6.25 19.72 14.00
CA ARG A 180 5.56 20.99 14.32
C ARG A 180 5.65 22.03 13.21
N ASP A 181 6.72 22.03 12.43
CA ASP A 181 6.95 22.98 11.34
C ASP A 181 6.34 22.50 10.01
N ALA A 182 5.87 21.26 9.93
CA ALA A 182 5.27 20.71 8.74
C ALA A 182 3.90 21.33 8.44
N GLY A 183 3.68 21.70 7.18
CA GLY A 183 2.35 22.08 6.68
C GLY A 183 1.51 20.86 6.28
N VAL A 184 2.17 19.70 6.06
CA VAL A 184 1.51 18.40 5.83
C VAL A 184 2.19 17.33 6.66
N VAL A 185 1.41 16.50 7.32
CA VAL A 185 1.88 15.29 8.00
C VAL A 185 1.24 14.08 7.33
N VAL A 186 2.07 13.16 6.81
CA VAL A 186 1.63 11.85 6.31
C VAL A 186 2.10 10.79 7.29
N ALA A 187 1.21 9.96 7.78
CA ALA A 187 1.55 8.97 8.80
C ALA A 187 0.96 7.60 8.47
N PHE A 188 1.80 6.57 8.55
CA PHE A 188 1.44 5.16 8.42
C PHE A 188 1.61 4.51 9.79
N GLY A 189 0.57 3.84 10.29
CA GLY A 189 0.66 3.17 11.59
C GLY A 189 -0.70 2.90 12.22
N GLY A 190 -0.68 2.27 13.42
CA GLY A 190 -1.90 2.00 14.17
C GLY A 190 -2.59 3.26 14.68
N ASP A 191 -3.89 3.15 14.99
CA ASP A 191 -4.76 4.28 15.34
C ASP A 191 -4.26 5.08 16.55
N ASP A 192 -3.64 4.43 17.55
CA ASP A 192 -3.06 5.11 18.70
C ASP A 192 -1.87 5.98 18.31
N ALA A 193 -1.00 5.47 17.43
CA ALA A 193 0.13 6.22 16.91
C ALA A 193 -0.33 7.40 16.05
N LEU A 194 -1.34 7.20 15.21
CA LEU A 194 -1.92 8.27 14.39
C LEU A 194 -2.55 9.37 15.27
N ARG A 195 -3.28 9.00 16.32
CA ARG A 195 -3.85 9.96 17.28
C ARG A 195 -2.75 10.77 17.99
N ALA A 196 -1.70 10.11 18.46
CA ALA A 196 -0.56 10.77 19.09
C ALA A 196 0.13 11.75 18.13
N LEU A 197 0.44 11.33 16.90
CA LEU A 197 1.07 12.17 15.88
C LEU A 197 0.19 13.37 15.50
N ARG A 198 -1.11 13.16 15.38
CA ARG A 198 -2.05 14.25 15.09
C ARG A 198 -2.07 15.30 16.21
N SER A 199 -1.94 14.90 17.47
CA SER A 199 -1.91 15.84 18.61
C SER A 199 -0.59 16.63 18.69
N GLU A 200 0.50 16.12 18.12
CA GLU A 200 1.81 16.79 18.08
C GLU A 200 1.98 17.68 16.83
N ALA A 201 1.23 17.44 15.76
CA ALA A 201 1.26 18.22 14.54
C ALA A 201 0.74 19.64 14.78
N ALA A 202 1.18 20.61 13.96
CA ALA A 202 0.64 21.97 14.00
C ALA A 202 -0.89 21.96 13.77
N PRO A 203 -1.66 22.79 14.47
CA PRO A 203 -3.13 22.83 14.33
C PRO A 203 -3.62 23.13 12.89
N ASP A 204 -2.82 23.86 12.13
CA ASP A 204 -3.07 24.24 10.74
C ASP A 204 -2.45 23.28 9.72
N ALA A 205 -1.74 22.22 10.18
CA ALA A 205 -1.17 21.20 9.31
C ALA A 205 -2.28 20.28 8.75
N ARG A 206 -2.16 19.98 7.48
CA ARG A 206 -2.96 18.91 6.87
C ARG A 206 -2.44 17.56 7.37
N PHE A 207 -3.30 16.75 7.97
CA PHE A 207 -2.94 15.43 8.46
C PHE A 207 -3.56 14.34 7.59
N VAL A 208 -2.73 13.48 7.01
CA VAL A 208 -3.10 12.32 6.20
C VAL A 208 -2.63 11.07 6.93
N GLY A 209 -3.54 10.35 7.54
CA GLY A 209 -3.24 9.15 8.33
C GLY A 209 -3.74 7.89 7.64
N PHE A 210 -2.87 6.89 7.53
CA PHE A 210 -3.18 5.56 7.04
C PHE A 210 -3.11 4.57 8.20
N GLY A 211 -4.30 4.26 8.75
CA GLY A 211 -4.50 3.36 9.88
C GLY A 211 -4.55 1.89 9.49
N HIS A 212 -4.89 1.05 10.46
CA HIS A 212 -5.12 -0.36 10.20
C HIS A 212 -6.33 -0.56 9.30
N ARG A 213 -6.09 -1.23 8.18
CA ARG A 213 -7.11 -1.64 7.22
C ARG A 213 -6.81 -3.07 6.76
N THR A 214 -7.81 -3.73 6.24
CA THR A 214 -7.70 -5.09 5.71
C THR A 214 -8.22 -5.16 4.28
N SER A 215 -7.77 -6.15 3.55
CA SER A 215 -8.27 -6.44 2.20
C SER A 215 -8.88 -7.83 2.14
N ALA A 216 -9.72 -8.03 1.13
CA ALA A 216 -10.42 -9.28 0.87
C ALA A 216 -10.40 -9.61 -0.62
N THR A 217 -10.76 -10.85 -0.94
CA THR A 217 -10.99 -11.30 -2.32
C THR A 217 -12.44 -11.74 -2.46
N TYR A 218 -13.09 -11.37 -3.55
CA TYR A 218 -14.43 -11.80 -3.92
C TYR A 218 -14.40 -12.46 -5.29
N VAL A 219 -14.82 -13.72 -5.37
CA VAL A 219 -14.86 -14.53 -6.59
C VAL A 219 -16.31 -14.76 -6.96
N ALA A 220 -16.79 -14.06 -7.99
CA ALA A 220 -18.13 -14.23 -8.53
C ALA A 220 -18.27 -15.60 -9.24
N ARG A 221 -19.44 -16.21 -9.19
CA ARG A 221 -19.71 -17.52 -9.80
C ARG A 221 -19.48 -17.53 -11.30
N GLU A 222 -19.78 -16.42 -11.97
CA GLU A 222 -19.59 -16.27 -13.41
C GLU A 222 -18.10 -16.28 -13.80
N SER A 223 -17.20 -15.97 -12.84
CA SER A 223 -15.74 -16.10 -13.05
C SER A 223 -15.24 -17.54 -12.93
N LEU A 224 -16.08 -18.46 -12.46
CA LEU A 224 -15.75 -19.88 -12.27
C LEU A 224 -16.23 -20.73 -13.46
N GLU A 225 -15.94 -20.27 -14.69
CA GLU A 225 -16.39 -20.88 -15.96
C GLU A 225 -15.71 -22.22 -16.27
N ASN A 226 -14.44 -22.37 -15.87
CA ASN A 226 -13.65 -23.55 -16.15
C ASN A 226 -12.44 -23.65 -15.22
N ASP A 227 -11.85 -24.83 -15.13
CA ASP A 227 -10.72 -25.14 -14.25
C ASP A 227 -9.48 -24.28 -14.55
N ALA A 228 -9.22 -23.92 -15.79
CA ALA A 228 -8.04 -23.12 -16.16
C ALA A 228 -8.18 -21.68 -15.65
N HIS A 229 -9.36 -21.07 -15.81
CA HIS A 229 -9.62 -19.72 -15.29
C HIS A 229 -9.65 -19.73 -13.76
N ALA A 230 -10.35 -20.68 -13.14
CA ALA A 230 -10.38 -20.86 -11.69
C ALA A 230 -8.97 -21.03 -11.10
N ARG A 231 -8.09 -21.79 -11.77
CA ARG A 231 -6.69 -21.96 -11.37
C ARG A 231 -5.91 -20.63 -11.43
N SER A 232 -6.15 -19.83 -12.47
CA SER A 232 -5.54 -18.48 -12.57
C SER A 232 -5.99 -17.55 -11.44
N LEU A 233 -7.29 -17.56 -11.12
CA LEU A 233 -7.84 -16.77 -10.00
C LEU A 233 -7.28 -17.25 -8.66
N ALA A 234 -7.19 -18.56 -8.45
CA ALA A 234 -6.59 -19.14 -7.25
C ALA A 234 -5.12 -18.74 -7.08
N ALA A 235 -4.33 -18.76 -8.18
CA ALA A 235 -2.94 -18.31 -8.17
C ALA A 235 -2.81 -16.83 -7.79
N GLY A 236 -3.62 -15.96 -8.39
CA GLY A 236 -3.63 -14.53 -8.03
C GLY A 236 -4.06 -14.30 -6.58
N THR A 237 -5.08 -15.02 -6.10
CA THR A 237 -5.55 -14.95 -4.71
C THR A 237 -4.45 -15.36 -3.73
N ALA A 238 -3.70 -16.43 -4.04
CA ALA A 238 -2.60 -16.91 -3.21
C ALA A 238 -1.46 -15.87 -3.10
N VAL A 239 -1.11 -15.20 -4.21
CA VAL A 239 -0.13 -14.09 -4.21
C VAL A 239 -0.64 -12.94 -3.34
N ASP A 240 -1.89 -12.49 -3.56
CA ASP A 240 -2.49 -11.39 -2.80
C ASP A 240 -2.56 -11.68 -1.29
N ALA A 241 -2.64 -12.95 -0.89
CA ALA A 241 -2.75 -13.36 0.51
C ALA A 241 -1.40 -13.63 1.19
N LEU A 242 -0.46 -14.26 0.50
CA LEU A 242 0.76 -14.78 1.14
C LEU A 242 1.98 -13.88 1.01
N LEU A 243 2.01 -13.00 0.01
CA LEU A 243 3.10 -12.04 -0.15
C LEU A 243 3.20 -11.14 1.09
N TYR A 244 4.41 -10.76 1.46
CA TYR A 244 4.71 -10.02 2.71
C TYR A 244 4.21 -10.72 3.98
N ASP A 245 4.17 -12.05 3.97
CA ASP A 245 3.63 -12.89 5.06
C ASP A 245 2.17 -12.55 5.45
N GLY A 246 1.44 -11.84 4.60
CA GLY A 246 0.08 -11.38 4.88
C GLY A 246 0.00 -10.16 5.81
N ASP A 247 1.11 -9.50 6.13
CA ASP A 247 1.15 -8.39 7.11
C ASP A 247 0.76 -7.02 6.51
N GLY A 248 0.67 -6.89 5.19
CA GLY A 248 0.30 -5.64 4.53
C GLY A 248 -1.21 -5.36 4.56
N CYS A 249 -1.61 -4.07 4.61
CA CYS A 249 -3.03 -3.68 4.50
C CYS A 249 -3.69 -4.11 3.18
N LEU A 250 -2.90 -4.40 2.15
CA LEU A 250 -3.36 -4.92 0.86
C LEU A 250 -3.39 -6.46 0.82
N SER A 251 -2.98 -7.15 1.90
CA SER A 251 -3.05 -8.61 1.95
C SER A 251 -4.49 -9.09 2.14
N SER A 252 -4.90 -10.04 1.30
CA SER A 252 -6.22 -10.67 1.42
C SER A 252 -6.22 -11.65 2.59
N HIS A 253 -7.06 -11.40 3.59
CA HIS A 253 -7.24 -12.30 4.74
C HIS A 253 -8.49 -13.15 4.65
N VAL A 254 -9.45 -12.73 3.82
CA VAL A 254 -10.71 -13.43 3.63
C VAL A 254 -11.01 -13.53 2.14
N VAL A 255 -11.40 -14.70 1.70
CA VAL A 255 -11.86 -14.98 0.33
C VAL A 255 -13.32 -15.39 0.37
N PHE A 256 -14.16 -14.66 -0.31
CA PHE A 256 -15.56 -15.01 -0.56
C PHE A 256 -15.67 -15.60 -1.94
N VAL A 257 -16.25 -16.78 -2.04
CA VAL A 257 -16.43 -17.52 -3.29
C VAL A 257 -17.90 -17.85 -3.48
N GLU A 258 -18.52 -17.32 -4.52
CA GLU A 258 -19.90 -17.62 -4.82
C GLU A 258 -20.07 -19.08 -5.24
N ARG A 259 -21.12 -19.71 -4.70
CA ARG A 259 -21.57 -21.04 -5.12
C ARG A 259 -22.33 -20.98 -6.43
N GLY A 260 -22.34 -22.09 -7.16
CA GLY A 260 -23.14 -22.25 -8.38
C GLY A 260 -22.45 -21.89 -9.68
N GLY A 261 -21.12 -21.65 -9.67
CA GLY A 261 -20.31 -21.62 -10.90
C GLY A 261 -20.09 -23.03 -11.49
N ASP A 262 -19.56 -23.09 -12.72
CA ASP A 262 -19.19 -24.36 -13.36
C ASP A 262 -18.07 -25.09 -12.60
N VAL A 263 -17.18 -24.34 -11.97
CA VAL A 263 -16.22 -24.85 -10.98
C VAL A 263 -16.82 -24.67 -9.58
N SER A 264 -16.98 -25.78 -8.84
CA SER A 264 -17.59 -25.74 -7.51
C SER A 264 -16.69 -25.02 -6.48
N PHE A 265 -17.30 -24.57 -5.39
CA PHE A 265 -16.61 -23.98 -4.24
C PHE A 265 -15.50 -24.91 -3.69
N GLU A 266 -15.78 -26.20 -3.57
CA GLU A 266 -14.82 -27.20 -3.08
C GLU A 266 -13.64 -27.36 -4.05
N ARG A 267 -13.93 -27.36 -5.37
CA ARG A 267 -12.89 -27.44 -6.40
C ARG A 267 -12.01 -26.19 -6.39
N PHE A 268 -12.62 -24.99 -6.31
CA PHE A 268 -11.85 -23.74 -6.20
C PHE A 268 -10.99 -23.70 -4.93
N SER A 269 -11.53 -24.14 -3.79
CA SER A 269 -10.78 -24.22 -2.52
C SER A 269 -9.56 -25.14 -2.64
N HIS A 270 -9.68 -26.25 -3.37
CA HIS A 270 -8.55 -27.14 -3.63
C HIS A 270 -7.50 -26.51 -4.57
N LEU A 271 -7.96 -25.82 -5.63
CA LEU A 271 -7.05 -25.04 -6.50
C LEU A 271 -6.32 -23.94 -5.73
N LEU A 272 -6.98 -23.30 -4.78
CA LEU A 272 -6.36 -22.29 -3.93
C LEU A 272 -5.31 -22.89 -2.99
N GLU A 273 -5.55 -24.11 -2.47
CA GLU A 273 -4.54 -24.83 -1.68
C GLU A 273 -3.30 -25.16 -2.53
N GLU A 274 -3.49 -25.70 -3.75
CA GLU A 274 -2.38 -25.94 -4.70
C GLU A 274 -1.59 -24.65 -4.99
N ALA A 275 -2.31 -23.54 -5.21
CA ALA A 275 -1.72 -22.23 -5.48
C ALA A 275 -0.94 -21.68 -4.27
N CYS A 276 -1.49 -21.80 -3.07
CA CYS A 276 -0.79 -21.39 -1.85
C CYS A 276 0.50 -22.20 -1.64
N ALA A 277 0.49 -23.49 -1.94
CA ALA A 277 1.70 -24.31 -1.87
C ALA A 277 2.76 -23.84 -2.87
N ALA A 278 2.38 -23.49 -4.11
CA ALA A 278 3.29 -22.98 -5.13
C ALA A 278 3.87 -21.62 -4.74
N VAL A 279 3.03 -20.67 -4.30
CA VAL A 279 3.46 -19.34 -3.85
C VAL A 279 4.36 -19.42 -2.62
N ALA A 280 4.12 -20.37 -1.71
CA ALA A 280 4.97 -20.58 -0.54
C ALA A 280 6.38 -21.09 -0.89
N VAL A 281 6.54 -21.74 -2.05
CA VAL A 281 7.85 -22.14 -2.59
C VAL A 281 8.55 -20.94 -3.26
N GLU A 282 7.83 -20.16 -4.03
CA GLU A 282 8.36 -18.98 -4.74
C GLU A 282 8.73 -17.85 -3.77
N PHE A 283 7.85 -17.59 -2.81
CA PHE A 283 8.01 -16.60 -1.74
C PHE A 283 8.02 -17.30 -0.37
N PRO A 284 9.14 -17.90 0.02
CA PRO A 284 9.21 -18.62 1.29
C PRO A 284 8.87 -17.70 2.46
N ARG A 285 8.25 -18.28 3.48
CA ARG A 285 8.00 -17.56 4.73
C ARG A 285 9.33 -17.08 5.34
N GLY A 286 9.30 -15.91 5.95
CA GLY A 286 10.42 -15.43 6.74
C GLY A 286 10.76 -16.38 7.90
N SER A 287 11.89 -16.15 8.57
CA SER A 287 12.50 -17.06 9.54
C SER A 287 11.69 -17.28 10.84
N SER A 288 10.61 -16.53 11.07
CA SER A 288 9.78 -16.68 12.27
C SER A 288 8.90 -17.93 12.20
N ALA A 289 8.96 -18.79 13.20
CA ALA A 289 8.00 -19.88 13.38
C ALA A 289 6.56 -19.34 13.48
N PRO A 290 5.53 -20.11 13.08
CA PRO A 290 4.15 -19.71 13.27
C PRO A 290 3.88 -19.30 14.72
N ALA A 291 3.31 -18.12 14.91
CA ALA A 291 2.96 -17.64 16.25
C ALA A 291 1.94 -18.56 16.92
N GLY A 292 1.93 -18.62 18.25
CA GLY A 292 0.97 -19.42 19.00
C GLY A 292 -0.50 -19.15 18.62
N ALA A 293 -0.81 -17.90 18.24
CA ALA A 293 -2.14 -17.53 17.74
C ALA A 293 -2.52 -18.25 16.45
N VAL A 294 -1.58 -18.44 15.50
CA VAL A 294 -1.81 -19.20 14.24
C VAL A 294 -2.11 -20.66 14.55
N LEU A 295 -1.34 -21.26 15.48
CA LEU A 295 -1.54 -22.65 15.91
C LEU A 295 -2.90 -22.84 16.61
N ALA A 296 -3.25 -21.91 17.50
CA ALA A 296 -4.56 -21.93 18.18
C ALA A 296 -5.72 -21.78 17.20
N TYR A 297 -5.60 -20.87 16.21
CA TYR A 297 -6.62 -20.70 15.17
C TYR A 297 -6.76 -21.95 14.30
N ARG A 298 -5.64 -22.55 13.88
CA ARG A 298 -5.62 -23.82 13.14
C ARG A 298 -6.30 -24.95 13.91
N ASP A 299 -5.95 -25.12 15.18
CA ASP A 299 -6.45 -26.25 15.98
C ASP A 299 -7.94 -26.06 16.30
N GLY A 300 -8.40 -24.83 16.54
CA GLY A 300 -9.82 -24.51 16.63
C GLY A 300 -10.59 -24.78 15.34
N ALA A 301 -10.02 -24.43 14.18
CA ALA A 301 -10.62 -24.73 12.87
C ALA A 301 -10.67 -26.22 12.60
N ARG A 302 -9.62 -26.99 12.92
CA ARG A 302 -9.61 -28.46 12.81
C ARG A 302 -10.69 -29.10 13.68
N PHE A 303 -10.89 -28.59 14.88
CA PHE A 303 -11.96 -29.10 15.75
C PHE A 303 -13.35 -28.88 15.12
N ARG A 304 -13.60 -27.69 14.53
CA ARG A 304 -14.86 -27.41 13.83
C ARG A 304 -15.03 -28.28 12.58
N ALA A 305 -13.96 -28.46 11.79
CA ALA A 305 -13.97 -29.31 10.61
C ALA A 305 -14.31 -30.78 10.97
N ALA A 306 -13.80 -31.28 12.08
CA ALA A 306 -14.14 -32.61 12.58
C ALA A 306 -15.62 -32.77 12.97
N GLN A 307 -16.32 -31.65 13.23
CA GLN A 307 -17.76 -31.61 13.47
C GLN A 307 -18.60 -31.44 12.18
N GLY A 308 -17.97 -31.48 11.01
CA GLY A 308 -18.63 -31.29 9.71
C GLY A 308 -18.74 -29.85 9.23
N ALA A 309 -18.07 -28.90 9.90
CA ALA A 309 -18.11 -27.47 9.54
C ALA A 309 -16.85 -27.06 8.77
N GLY A 310 -16.70 -27.51 7.51
CA GLY A 310 -15.65 -27.05 6.60
C GLY A 310 -14.38 -27.90 6.58
N GLY A 311 -13.23 -27.28 6.27
CA GLY A 311 -11.94 -27.93 6.10
C GLY A 311 -10.78 -27.04 6.53
N VAL A 312 -9.60 -27.65 6.67
CA VAL A 312 -8.35 -26.95 7.01
C VAL A 312 -7.22 -27.50 6.17
N ALA A 313 -6.54 -26.62 5.41
CA ALA A 313 -5.29 -26.95 4.76
C ALA A 313 -4.13 -26.24 5.47
N TRP A 314 -3.04 -26.95 5.67
CA TRP A 314 -1.86 -26.48 6.39
C TRP A 314 -0.60 -26.83 5.61
N GLY A 315 0.09 -25.81 5.14
CA GLY A 315 1.34 -25.95 4.41
C GLY A 315 2.47 -26.50 5.28
N GLU A 316 3.44 -27.13 4.63
CA GLU A 316 4.63 -27.67 5.28
C GLU A 316 5.35 -26.57 6.11
N GLY A 317 5.74 -26.93 7.33
CA GLY A 317 6.38 -25.97 8.25
C GLY A 317 5.53 -24.77 8.65
N GLY A 318 4.23 -24.76 8.31
CA GLY A 318 3.34 -23.62 8.55
C GLY A 318 3.48 -22.51 7.52
N SER A 319 3.87 -22.86 6.30
CA SER A 319 4.06 -21.92 5.20
C SER A 319 2.77 -21.18 4.80
N TYR A 320 1.60 -21.77 5.06
CA TYR A 320 0.27 -21.13 4.98
C TYR A 320 -0.77 -21.89 5.81
N LEU A 321 -1.89 -21.24 6.07
CA LEU A 321 -3.10 -21.82 6.67
C LEU A 321 -4.31 -21.38 5.86
N LEU A 322 -5.07 -22.32 5.31
CA LEU A 322 -6.42 -22.08 4.78
C LEU A 322 -7.45 -22.64 5.75
N VAL A 323 -8.45 -21.86 6.09
CA VAL A 323 -9.60 -22.26 6.90
C VAL A 323 -10.84 -22.10 6.04
N ILE A 324 -11.41 -23.23 5.60
CA ILE A 324 -12.55 -23.29 4.68
C ILE A 324 -13.78 -23.57 5.53
N GLU A 325 -14.64 -22.58 5.73
CA GLU A 325 -15.83 -22.71 6.59
C GLU A 325 -16.92 -21.72 6.15
N PRO A 326 -18.18 -21.87 6.59
CA PRO A 326 -19.20 -20.84 6.40
C PRO A 326 -18.80 -19.53 7.09
N PRO A 327 -19.30 -18.35 6.62
CA PRO A 327 -19.13 -17.09 7.33
C PRO A 327 -19.60 -17.21 8.79
N ARG A 328 -18.82 -16.64 9.71
CA ARG A 328 -19.07 -16.74 11.15
C ARG A 328 -19.49 -15.41 11.74
N HIS A 329 -20.10 -15.46 12.93
CA HIS A 329 -20.38 -14.25 13.72
C HIS A 329 -19.12 -13.52 14.22
N GLU A 330 -17.99 -14.23 14.31
CA GLU A 330 -16.71 -13.65 14.68
C GLU A 330 -15.85 -13.49 13.43
N ALA A 331 -15.29 -12.30 13.21
CA ALA A 331 -14.31 -12.09 12.15
C ALA A 331 -13.11 -13.01 12.33
N PRO A 332 -12.54 -13.56 11.24
CA PRO A 332 -11.32 -14.34 11.34
C PRO A 332 -10.18 -13.44 11.83
N PRO A 333 -9.26 -13.98 12.64
CA PRO A 333 -8.13 -13.19 13.10
C PRO A 333 -7.19 -12.85 11.93
N LEU A 334 -6.70 -11.63 11.88
CA LEU A 334 -5.70 -11.19 10.92
C LEU A 334 -4.33 -11.73 11.36
N LEU A 335 -3.96 -12.88 10.82
CA LEU A 335 -2.73 -13.60 11.19
C LEU A 335 -1.87 -13.83 9.95
N ALA A 336 -0.55 -13.85 10.15
CA ALA A 336 0.42 -14.08 9.10
C ALA A 336 0.13 -15.36 8.32
N ARG A 337 0.00 -15.23 6.99
CA ARG A 337 -0.27 -16.32 6.03
C ARG A 337 -1.50 -17.17 6.38
N CYS A 338 -2.49 -16.57 7.02
CA CYS A 338 -3.77 -17.19 7.34
C CYS A 338 -4.88 -16.62 6.46
N LEU A 339 -5.64 -17.47 5.82
CA LEU A 339 -6.68 -17.13 4.87
C LEU A 339 -7.96 -17.88 5.25
N ALA A 340 -9.03 -17.14 5.53
CA ALA A 340 -10.37 -17.70 5.67
C ALA A 340 -11.03 -17.73 4.31
N VAL A 341 -11.67 -18.86 3.96
CA VAL A 341 -12.35 -19.07 2.68
C VAL A 341 -13.81 -19.39 2.93
N TYR A 342 -14.68 -18.51 2.48
CA TYR A 342 -16.12 -18.59 2.71
C TYR A 342 -16.87 -18.83 1.41
N GLY A 343 -17.68 -19.88 1.38
CA GLY A 343 -18.66 -20.08 0.32
C GLY A 343 -19.90 -19.24 0.59
N VAL A 344 -20.28 -18.39 -0.37
CA VAL A 344 -21.43 -17.48 -0.28
C VAL A 344 -22.38 -17.67 -1.45
N ASP A 345 -23.61 -17.18 -1.33
CA ASP A 345 -24.60 -17.28 -2.40
C ASP A 345 -24.73 -15.98 -3.22
N GLY A 346 -24.14 -14.86 -2.74
CA GLY A 346 -24.10 -13.58 -3.44
C GLY A 346 -23.31 -12.52 -2.68
N VAL A 347 -23.19 -11.34 -3.29
CA VAL A 347 -22.41 -10.21 -2.76
C VAL A 347 -23.03 -9.61 -1.48
N GLU A 348 -24.31 -9.86 -1.24
CA GLU A 348 -25.03 -9.44 -0.04
C GLU A 348 -24.41 -10.04 1.22
N GLU A 349 -24.01 -11.32 1.18
CA GLU A 349 -23.35 -11.95 2.32
C GLU A 349 -21.97 -11.35 2.62
N PHE A 350 -21.24 -10.89 1.60
CA PHE A 350 -20.03 -10.12 1.78
C PHE A 350 -20.32 -8.76 2.44
N THR A 351 -21.31 -8.02 1.94
CA THR A 351 -21.66 -6.69 2.49
C THR A 351 -22.15 -6.79 3.93
N ASP A 352 -22.95 -7.81 4.24
CA ASP A 352 -23.44 -8.09 5.59
C ASP A 352 -22.29 -8.48 6.54
N PHE A 353 -21.33 -9.26 6.06
CA PHE A 353 -20.12 -9.60 6.82
C PHE A 353 -19.31 -8.33 7.15
N VAL A 354 -19.04 -7.47 6.17
CA VAL A 354 -18.30 -6.22 6.37
C VAL A 354 -19.04 -5.30 7.36
N ALA A 355 -20.35 -5.15 7.22
CA ALA A 355 -21.17 -4.31 8.09
C ALA A 355 -21.23 -4.86 9.53
N SER A 356 -21.46 -6.16 9.71
CA SER A 356 -21.61 -6.79 11.02
C SER A 356 -20.31 -6.81 11.84
N HIS A 357 -19.16 -6.85 11.18
CA HIS A 357 -17.86 -6.87 11.83
C HIS A 357 -17.15 -5.50 11.85
N ALA A 358 -17.78 -4.47 11.27
CA ALA A 358 -17.19 -3.12 11.11
C ALA A 358 -15.76 -3.17 10.52
N VAL A 359 -15.58 -3.99 9.48
CA VAL A 359 -14.27 -4.25 8.87
C VAL A 359 -13.79 -2.99 8.13
N PRO A 360 -12.65 -2.39 8.51
CA PRO A 360 -12.11 -1.24 7.78
C PRO A 360 -11.42 -1.72 6.51
N LEU A 361 -12.11 -1.68 5.36
CA LEU A 361 -11.58 -2.15 4.09
C LEU A 361 -10.57 -1.17 3.48
N GLU A 362 -9.43 -1.69 3.02
CA GLU A 362 -8.52 -1.00 2.10
C GLU A 362 -8.86 -1.33 0.66
N ALA A 363 -8.84 -2.62 0.32
CA ALA A 363 -9.11 -3.05 -1.04
C ALA A 363 -9.87 -4.38 -1.10
N VAL A 364 -10.59 -4.60 -2.20
CA VAL A 364 -11.18 -5.91 -2.51
C VAL A 364 -10.77 -6.31 -3.92
N ALA A 365 -10.26 -7.54 -4.05
CA ALA A 365 -9.95 -8.12 -5.36
C ALA A 365 -11.16 -8.82 -5.94
N VAL A 366 -11.44 -8.60 -7.22
CA VAL A 366 -12.43 -9.33 -8.02
C VAL A 366 -11.77 -9.82 -9.32
N ALA A 367 -12.34 -10.80 -9.98
CA ALA A 367 -11.76 -11.39 -11.20
C ALA A 367 -11.56 -10.34 -12.30
N ASP A 368 -12.59 -9.60 -12.64
CA ASP A 368 -12.57 -8.47 -13.56
C ASP A 368 -13.54 -7.37 -13.09
N PRO A 369 -13.04 -6.27 -12.49
CA PRO A 369 -13.91 -5.20 -12.03
C PRO A 369 -14.82 -4.59 -13.12
N ALA A 370 -14.39 -4.60 -14.37
CA ALA A 370 -15.19 -4.05 -15.46
C ALA A 370 -16.34 -4.97 -15.89
N ALA A 371 -16.20 -6.28 -15.68
CA ALA A 371 -17.22 -7.27 -16.02
C ALA A 371 -18.34 -7.37 -14.96
N PHE A 372 -18.08 -6.92 -13.73
CA PHE A 372 -19.00 -7.08 -12.60
C PHE A 372 -19.37 -5.75 -11.93
N PRO A 373 -20.01 -4.81 -12.66
CA PRO A 373 -20.27 -3.45 -12.15
C PRO A 373 -21.15 -3.42 -10.89
N ASP A 374 -22.13 -4.32 -10.77
CA ASP A 374 -23.03 -4.37 -9.61
C ASP A 374 -22.29 -4.88 -8.36
N ILE A 375 -21.45 -5.88 -8.50
CA ILE A 375 -20.58 -6.38 -7.41
C ILE A 375 -19.61 -5.27 -6.98
N VAL A 376 -18.99 -4.60 -7.94
CA VAL A 376 -18.07 -3.48 -7.66
C VAL A 376 -18.79 -2.34 -6.94
N ALA A 377 -20.00 -2.02 -7.34
CA ALA A 377 -20.81 -0.99 -6.68
C ALA A 377 -21.15 -1.38 -5.21
N ALA A 378 -21.52 -2.63 -4.96
CA ALA A 378 -21.80 -3.13 -3.61
C ALA A 378 -20.53 -3.12 -2.73
N ILE A 379 -19.37 -3.55 -3.27
CA ILE A 379 -18.09 -3.50 -2.60
C ILE A 379 -17.69 -2.06 -2.26
N ALA A 380 -17.82 -1.14 -3.21
CA ALA A 380 -17.53 0.27 -3.00
C ALA A 380 -18.45 0.90 -1.92
N ALA A 381 -19.74 0.56 -1.93
CA ALA A 381 -20.71 0.99 -0.92
C ALA A 381 -20.36 0.45 0.49
N SER A 382 -19.65 -0.67 0.59
CA SER A 382 -19.13 -1.23 1.85
C SER A 382 -17.89 -0.50 2.39
N GLY A 383 -17.39 0.53 1.68
CA GLY A 383 -16.29 1.38 2.14
C GLY A 383 -14.91 0.97 1.67
N ALA A 384 -14.78 0.07 0.71
CA ALA A 384 -13.49 -0.25 0.09
C ALA A 384 -12.92 0.99 -0.63
N ALA A 385 -11.67 1.32 -0.34
CA ALA A 385 -10.98 2.42 -1.01
C ALA A 385 -10.54 2.05 -2.45
N ARG A 386 -10.40 0.76 -2.74
CA ARG A 386 -9.98 0.26 -4.06
C ARG A 386 -10.65 -1.08 -4.39
N VAL A 387 -11.07 -1.24 -5.64
CA VAL A 387 -11.43 -2.55 -6.20
C VAL A 387 -10.39 -2.89 -7.26
N ALA A 388 -9.71 -4.02 -7.09
CA ALA A 388 -8.60 -4.45 -7.95
C ALA A 388 -8.91 -5.77 -8.65
N ARG A 389 -8.11 -6.12 -9.66
CA ARG A 389 -8.10 -7.49 -10.18
C ARG A 389 -7.46 -8.44 -9.18
N ILE A 390 -7.94 -9.67 -9.11
CA ILE A 390 -7.30 -10.75 -8.35
C ILE A 390 -5.86 -10.92 -8.84
N GLY A 391 -4.91 -10.98 -7.91
CA GLY A 391 -3.47 -11.00 -8.17
C GLY A 391 -2.83 -9.61 -8.30
N ALA A 392 -3.61 -8.53 -8.15
CA ALA A 392 -3.12 -7.15 -8.27
C ALA A 392 -3.31 -6.32 -6.99
N LEU A 393 -3.69 -6.92 -5.86
CA LEU A 393 -3.81 -6.18 -4.60
C LEU A 393 -2.47 -5.59 -4.19
N GLN A 394 -1.40 -6.38 -4.23
CA GLN A 394 -0.06 -6.00 -3.80
C GLN A 394 0.68 -5.07 -4.78
N SER A 395 0.06 -4.75 -5.92
CA SER A 395 0.66 -3.92 -6.97
C SER A 395 -0.28 -2.78 -7.36
N PRO A 396 -0.59 -1.83 -6.45
CA PRO A 396 -1.42 -0.67 -6.79
C PRO A 396 -0.70 0.19 -7.83
N LEU A 397 -1.46 0.66 -8.82
CA LEU A 397 -0.93 1.64 -9.77
C LEU A 397 -0.49 2.91 -9.03
N LEU A 398 0.60 3.51 -9.47
CA LEU A 398 1.11 4.75 -8.86
C LEU A 398 0.07 5.89 -8.96
N ALA A 399 -0.74 5.90 -10.01
CA ALA A 399 -1.81 6.88 -10.22
C ALA A 399 -3.09 6.62 -9.39
N ALA A 400 -3.22 5.44 -8.77
CA ALA A 400 -4.36 5.16 -7.93
C ALA A 400 -4.26 5.89 -6.57
N GLU A 401 -5.38 6.33 -6.05
CA GLU A 401 -5.47 6.88 -4.70
C GLU A 401 -4.98 5.87 -3.66
N HIS A 402 -4.47 6.37 -2.55
CA HIS A 402 -4.11 5.56 -1.40
C HIS A 402 -5.10 5.79 -0.26
N GLY A 403 -5.80 4.75 0.14
CA GLY A 403 -6.84 4.86 1.16
C GLY A 403 -7.91 5.90 0.82
N GLY A 404 -8.22 6.09 -0.48
CA GLY A 404 -9.15 7.09 -0.97
C GLY A 404 -8.62 8.53 -0.98
N VAL A 405 -7.29 8.72 -0.78
CA VAL A 405 -6.63 10.03 -0.81
C VAL A 405 -5.75 10.16 -2.04
N GLY A 406 -5.87 11.27 -2.75
CA GLY A 406 -5.03 11.56 -3.93
C GLY A 406 -3.54 11.58 -3.59
N ARG A 407 -2.71 11.37 -4.59
CA ARG A 407 -1.26 11.25 -4.43
C ARG A 407 -0.56 12.61 -4.31
N ILE A 408 -0.94 13.60 -5.16
CA ILE A 408 -0.30 14.91 -5.19
C ILE A 408 -1.13 15.98 -4.47
N THR A 409 -2.45 15.89 -4.51
CA THR A 409 -3.35 16.88 -3.90
C THR A 409 -3.11 17.15 -2.42
N PRO A 410 -2.65 16.19 -1.58
CA PRO A 410 -2.29 16.48 -0.20
C PRO A 410 -1.15 17.51 -0.06
N PHE A 411 -0.25 17.57 -1.02
CA PHE A 411 0.99 18.36 -0.96
C PHE A 411 0.90 19.74 -1.61
N VAL A 412 -0.25 20.07 -2.22
CA VAL A 412 -0.44 21.37 -2.88
C VAL A 412 -1.54 22.21 -2.23
N ARG A 413 -1.40 23.51 -2.39
CA ARG A 413 -2.43 24.52 -2.11
C ARG A 413 -2.73 25.26 -3.40
N TRP A 414 -4.01 25.36 -3.74
CA TRP A 414 -4.42 26.14 -4.88
C TRP A 414 -4.36 27.64 -4.59
N VAL A 415 -3.73 28.36 -5.50
CA VAL A 415 -3.79 29.81 -5.58
C VAL A 415 -4.58 30.14 -6.84
N THR A 416 -5.68 30.85 -6.73
CA THR A 416 -6.50 31.25 -7.86
C THR A 416 -6.25 32.70 -8.26
N ARG A 417 -6.36 32.98 -9.53
CA ARG A 417 -6.29 34.33 -10.07
C ARG A 417 -7.55 34.56 -10.88
N ASP A 418 -8.34 35.54 -10.43
CA ASP A 418 -9.50 35.99 -11.19
C ASP A 418 -9.05 36.71 -12.45
N ALA A 419 -9.85 36.62 -13.53
CA ALA A 419 -9.55 37.21 -14.83
C ALA A 419 -9.75 38.73 -14.81
#